data_79fbdde5af57c9cd73da6143edfc9c89
#
_entry.id   79fbdde5af57c9cd73da6143edfc9c89
#
_cell.length_a   1.000
_cell.length_b   1.000
_cell.length_c   1.000
_cell.angle_alpha   90.00
_cell.angle_beta   90.00
_cell.angle_gamma   90.00
#
_symmetry.space_group_name_H-M   'P 1'
#
loop_
_entity.id
_entity.type
_entity.pdbx_description
1 polymer ?
#
loop_
_entity_poly.entity_id
_entity_poly.type
_entity_poly.pdbx_seq_one_letter_code
_entity_poly.pdbx_strand_id
1 'polypeptide(L)'
;DKTALVYGQMNEPPGARMRVALSGLTMAEYFRDVKNQDVLLFIDNIFRFTQAGSEVSALLGRMPSAVGYQPTLATEMGALQERITSTKKGSITSVQAVYVPADDLTDPAPATTFTHLDATTVLSRDIASQGIYPAVDPLDSTSRILSPETVGEEHYQVARSVQRVLQRYKELQDIIAIMGMDELSEEDKLTVSRARKVQRFLSQSFSVAEQFLSLIHI
;
A
#
# COMPACT_ATOMS: atom_id res chain seq x y z
N ASP A 1 -18.38 -13.23 18.54
CA ASP A 1 -17.24 -12.57 17.95
C ASP A 1 -16.87 -13.26 16.64
N LYS A 2 -16.64 -12.45 15.60
CA LYS A 2 -16.35 -12.94 14.25
C LYS A 2 -14.91 -12.61 13.84
N THR A 3 -14.01 -12.51 14.82
CA THR A 3 -12.61 -12.13 14.58
C THR A 3 -11.71 -13.25 15.09
N ALA A 4 -10.75 -13.66 14.24
CA ALA A 4 -9.66 -14.55 14.61
C ALA A 4 -8.35 -13.76 14.57
N LEU A 5 -7.57 -13.84 15.64
CA LEU A 5 -6.27 -13.16 15.77
C LEU A 5 -5.16 -14.21 15.69
N VAL A 6 -4.22 -13.99 14.78
CA VAL A 6 -3.07 -14.89 14.56
C VAL A 6 -1.79 -14.07 14.72
N TYR A 7 -0.98 -14.43 15.70
CA TYR A 7 0.21 -13.66 16.08
C TYR A 7 1.50 -14.37 15.69
N GLY A 8 2.44 -13.60 15.16
CA GLY A 8 3.83 -13.98 14.99
C GLY A 8 4.71 -12.88 15.57
N GLN A 9 5.25 -13.11 16.75
CA GLN A 9 6.05 -12.11 17.44
C GLN A 9 7.45 -11.98 16.85
N MET A 10 8.05 -10.79 16.95
CA MET A 10 9.35 -10.50 16.37
C MET A 10 10.51 -11.27 17.02
N ASN A 11 10.35 -11.72 18.26
CA ASN A 11 11.32 -12.53 19.00
C ASN A 11 11.24 -14.03 18.68
N GLU A 12 10.23 -14.45 17.92
CA GLU A 12 10.11 -15.85 17.49
C GLU A 12 11.18 -16.22 16.45
N PRO A 13 11.58 -17.49 16.37
CA PRO A 13 12.50 -17.96 15.33
C PRO A 13 11.97 -17.64 13.93
N PRO A 14 12.86 -17.40 12.95
CA PRO A 14 12.44 -16.99 11.60
C PRO A 14 11.53 -18.00 10.91
N GLY A 15 11.71 -19.29 11.16
CA GLY A 15 10.82 -20.34 10.64
C GLY A 15 9.38 -20.20 11.16
N ALA A 16 9.18 -19.85 12.43
CA ALA A 16 7.86 -19.60 13.01
C ALA A 16 7.24 -18.33 12.41
N ARG A 17 7.99 -17.23 12.32
CA ARG A 17 7.54 -15.97 11.72
C ARG A 17 7.14 -16.10 10.25
N MET A 18 7.83 -16.94 9.49
CA MET A 18 7.46 -17.26 8.11
C MET A 18 6.18 -18.09 8.04
N ARG A 19 5.98 -19.03 8.96
CA ARG A 19 4.83 -19.93 8.95
C ARG A 19 3.53 -19.29 9.44
N VAL A 20 3.61 -18.27 10.29
CA VAL A 20 2.40 -17.62 10.85
C VAL A 20 1.51 -17.03 9.76
N ALA A 21 2.08 -16.42 8.72
CA ALA A 21 1.34 -15.88 7.59
C ALA A 21 0.56 -16.96 6.85
N LEU A 22 1.19 -18.10 6.60
CA LEU A 22 0.56 -19.25 5.95
C LEU A 22 -0.53 -19.88 6.83
N SER A 23 -0.33 -19.91 8.15
CA SER A 23 -1.33 -20.42 9.10
C SER A 23 -2.57 -19.53 9.12
N GLY A 24 -2.39 -18.21 9.21
CA GLY A 24 -3.49 -17.24 9.15
C GLY A 24 -4.28 -17.35 7.86
N LEU A 25 -3.57 -17.48 6.73
CA LEU A 25 -4.21 -17.66 5.43
C LEU A 25 -4.99 -18.97 5.33
N THR A 26 -4.47 -20.06 5.87
CA THR A 26 -5.18 -21.35 5.91
C THR A 26 -6.48 -21.28 6.72
N MET A 27 -6.48 -20.49 7.81
CA MET A 27 -7.73 -20.23 8.56
C MET A 27 -8.72 -19.42 7.71
N ALA A 28 -8.25 -18.40 6.99
CA ALA A 28 -9.10 -17.62 6.08
C ALA A 28 -9.70 -18.50 4.98
N GLU A 29 -8.91 -19.38 4.38
CA GLU A 29 -9.39 -20.38 3.39
C GLU A 29 -10.44 -21.34 3.97
N TYR A 30 -10.28 -21.76 5.21
CA TYR A 30 -11.29 -22.58 5.87
C TYR A 30 -12.65 -21.89 5.96
N PHE A 31 -12.66 -20.62 6.36
CA PHE A 31 -13.90 -19.83 6.41
C PHE A 31 -14.49 -19.63 5.01
N ARG A 32 -13.66 -19.35 4.00
CA ARG A 32 -14.11 -19.21 2.62
C ARG A 32 -14.67 -20.51 2.03
N ASP A 33 -13.91 -21.60 2.12
CA ASP A 33 -14.17 -22.80 1.33
C ASP A 33 -15.05 -23.85 2.06
N VAL A 34 -14.99 -23.89 3.40
CA VAL A 34 -15.76 -24.84 4.23
C VAL A 34 -17.02 -24.16 4.81
N LYS A 35 -16.86 -22.93 5.27
CA LYS A 35 -17.99 -22.18 5.87
C LYS A 35 -18.77 -21.35 4.84
N ASN A 36 -18.30 -21.25 3.60
CA ASN A 36 -18.89 -20.46 2.51
C ASN A 36 -19.11 -19.00 2.94
N GLN A 37 -18.07 -18.38 3.50
CA GLN A 37 -18.12 -17.01 4.02
C GLN A 37 -17.15 -16.13 3.26
N ASP A 38 -17.48 -14.84 3.14
CA ASP A 38 -16.53 -13.82 2.74
C ASP A 38 -15.65 -13.44 3.94
N VAL A 39 -14.35 -13.34 3.69
CA VAL A 39 -13.33 -13.11 4.71
C VAL A 39 -12.59 -11.80 4.42
N LEU A 40 -12.49 -10.94 5.41
CA LEU A 40 -11.61 -9.79 5.40
C LEU A 40 -10.33 -10.14 6.16
N LEU A 41 -9.20 -10.20 5.45
CA LEU A 41 -7.89 -10.58 5.97
C LEU A 41 -7.00 -9.35 6.13
N PHE A 42 -6.59 -9.05 7.35
CA PHE A 42 -5.61 -8.02 7.63
C PHE A 42 -4.23 -8.66 7.86
N ILE A 43 -3.20 -8.13 7.20
CA ILE A 43 -1.81 -8.57 7.37
C ILE A 43 -0.96 -7.36 7.78
N ASP A 44 -0.51 -7.33 9.01
CA ASP A 44 0.40 -6.29 9.53
C ASP A 44 1.71 -6.94 10.03
N ASN A 45 2.79 -6.88 9.24
CA ASN A 45 2.82 -6.48 7.83
C ASN A 45 3.47 -7.60 7.00
N ILE A 46 3.17 -7.64 5.72
CA ILE A 46 3.65 -8.69 4.81
C ILE A 46 5.18 -8.68 4.63
N PHE A 47 5.85 -7.56 4.82
CA PHE A 47 7.31 -7.48 4.77
C PHE A 47 7.98 -8.41 5.77
N ARG A 48 7.36 -8.67 6.93
CA ARG A 48 7.90 -9.59 7.94
C ARG A 48 7.97 -11.03 7.46
N PHE A 49 7.03 -11.44 6.61
CA PHE A 49 7.10 -12.73 5.93
C PHE A 49 8.34 -12.83 5.03
N THR A 50 8.60 -11.82 4.23
CA THR A 50 9.80 -11.73 3.37
C THR A 50 11.09 -11.72 4.19
N GLN A 51 11.14 -10.92 5.24
CA GLN A 51 12.30 -10.84 6.13
C GLN A 51 12.60 -12.19 6.78
N ALA A 52 11.58 -12.86 7.30
CA ALA A 52 11.75 -14.20 7.88
C ALA A 52 12.25 -15.22 6.83
N GLY A 53 11.75 -15.13 5.59
CA GLY A 53 12.23 -15.95 4.47
C GLY A 53 13.71 -15.72 4.15
N SER A 54 14.19 -14.47 4.18
CA SER A 54 15.62 -14.18 3.96
C SER A 54 16.49 -14.72 5.08
N GLU A 55 16.06 -14.60 6.33
CA GLU A 55 16.78 -15.17 7.48
C GLU A 55 16.85 -16.71 7.41
N VAL A 56 15.76 -17.39 7.05
CA VAL A 56 15.76 -18.85 6.84
C VAL A 56 16.70 -19.24 5.71
N SER A 57 16.67 -18.49 4.60
CA SER A 57 17.56 -18.75 3.45
C SER A 57 19.04 -18.62 3.83
N ALA A 58 19.38 -17.62 4.62
CA ALA A 58 20.74 -17.41 5.14
C ALA A 58 21.19 -18.56 6.07
N LEU A 59 20.30 -19.00 6.98
CA LEU A 59 20.57 -20.14 7.86
C LEU A 59 20.78 -21.45 7.08
N LEU A 60 20.16 -21.60 5.92
CA LEU A 60 20.35 -22.75 5.02
C LEU A 60 21.59 -22.61 4.13
N GLY A 61 22.38 -21.55 4.27
CA GLY A 61 23.59 -21.31 3.47
C GLY A 61 23.32 -21.02 1.98
N ARG A 62 22.12 -20.59 1.63
CA ARG A 62 21.78 -20.23 0.25
C ARG A 62 22.44 -18.92 -0.14
N MET A 63 22.95 -18.84 -1.37
CA MET A 63 23.50 -17.59 -1.88
C MET A 63 22.40 -16.53 -2.02
N PRO A 64 22.55 -15.34 -1.41
CA PRO A 64 21.55 -14.28 -1.52
C PRO A 64 21.45 -13.72 -2.94
N SER A 65 20.27 -13.24 -3.29
CA SER A 65 20.02 -12.48 -4.50
C SER A 65 20.22 -10.98 -4.27
N ALA A 66 19.66 -10.13 -5.12
CA ALA A 66 19.78 -8.68 -5.01
C ALA A 66 19.37 -8.17 -3.61
N VAL A 67 20.15 -7.21 -3.10
CA VAL A 67 19.93 -6.54 -1.79
C VAL A 67 19.90 -7.51 -0.60
N GLY A 68 20.44 -8.73 -0.76
CA GLY A 68 20.52 -9.72 0.32
C GLY A 68 19.25 -10.56 0.52
N TYR A 69 18.24 -10.45 -0.33
CA TYR A 69 17.05 -11.26 -0.26
C TYR A 69 17.27 -12.70 -0.75
N GLN A 70 16.39 -13.61 -0.35
CA GLN A 70 16.37 -14.99 -0.82
C GLN A 70 16.10 -15.09 -2.32
N PRO A 71 16.74 -16.04 -3.04
CA PRO A 71 16.49 -16.24 -4.47
C PRO A 71 15.04 -16.72 -4.76
N THR A 72 14.35 -17.24 -3.77
CA THR A 72 12.97 -17.73 -3.82
C THR A 72 11.92 -16.68 -3.47
N LEU A 73 12.31 -15.41 -3.29
CA LEU A 73 11.41 -14.32 -2.86
C LEU A 73 10.11 -14.28 -3.66
N ALA A 74 10.21 -14.19 -4.99
CA ALA A 74 9.04 -14.07 -5.86
C ALA A 74 8.15 -15.32 -5.78
N THR A 75 8.75 -16.50 -5.71
CA THR A 75 8.01 -17.77 -5.61
C THR A 75 7.27 -17.89 -4.28
N GLU A 76 7.93 -17.54 -3.19
CA GLU A 76 7.34 -17.59 -1.84
C GLU A 76 6.20 -16.58 -1.70
N MET A 77 6.42 -15.36 -2.18
CA MET A 77 5.39 -14.31 -2.18
C MET A 77 4.21 -14.69 -3.05
N GLY A 78 4.45 -15.17 -4.28
CA GLY A 78 3.41 -15.62 -5.19
C GLY A 78 2.59 -16.77 -4.59
N ALA A 79 3.24 -17.77 -4.02
CA ALA A 79 2.57 -18.91 -3.37
C ALA A 79 1.64 -18.49 -2.22
N LEU A 80 1.94 -17.40 -1.52
CA LEU A 80 1.07 -16.84 -0.50
C LEU A 80 -0.06 -16.00 -1.11
N GLN A 81 0.29 -15.04 -1.97
CA GLN A 81 -0.64 -14.04 -2.49
C GLN A 81 -1.71 -14.65 -3.39
N GLU A 82 -1.37 -15.65 -4.21
CA GLU A 82 -2.31 -16.31 -5.12
C GLU A 82 -3.43 -17.12 -4.42
N ARG A 83 -3.26 -17.42 -3.15
CA ARG A 83 -4.29 -18.05 -2.31
C ARG A 83 -5.35 -17.03 -1.85
N ILE A 84 -5.03 -15.75 -1.88
CA ILE A 84 -5.95 -14.65 -1.55
C ILE A 84 -6.79 -14.36 -2.79
N THR A 85 -7.91 -15.06 -2.89
CA THR A 85 -8.74 -15.01 -4.10
C THR A 85 -10.20 -15.31 -3.79
N SER A 86 -11.07 -14.99 -4.74
CA SER A 86 -12.47 -15.36 -4.73
C SER A 86 -12.67 -16.74 -5.34
N THR A 87 -13.55 -17.54 -4.75
CA THR A 87 -13.98 -18.83 -5.26
C THR A 87 -15.50 -18.83 -5.47
N LYS A 88 -16.04 -19.95 -5.94
CA LYS A 88 -17.51 -20.10 -6.03
C LYS A 88 -18.21 -20.14 -4.67
N LYS A 89 -17.47 -20.32 -3.59
CA LYS A 89 -18.00 -20.48 -2.23
C LYS A 89 -17.91 -19.24 -1.36
N GLY A 90 -17.01 -18.33 -1.69
CA GLY A 90 -16.77 -17.10 -0.96
C GLY A 90 -15.50 -16.41 -1.45
N SER A 91 -15.15 -15.30 -0.82
CA SER A 91 -14.02 -14.47 -1.18
C SER A 91 -13.08 -14.24 0.01
N ILE A 92 -11.81 -13.96 -0.30
CA ILE A 92 -10.87 -13.36 0.66
C ILE A 92 -10.47 -12.00 0.09
N THR A 93 -10.84 -10.95 0.81
CA THR A 93 -10.36 -9.58 0.55
C THR A 93 -9.27 -9.26 1.56
N SER A 94 -8.10 -8.81 1.10
CA SER A 94 -7.00 -8.49 2.00
C SER A 94 -6.69 -7.01 2.07
N VAL A 95 -6.32 -6.56 3.27
CA VAL A 95 -5.69 -5.26 3.51
C VAL A 95 -4.32 -5.57 4.11
N GLN A 96 -3.27 -5.18 3.39
CA GLN A 96 -1.91 -5.53 3.75
C GLN A 96 -1.09 -4.27 4.00
N ALA A 97 -0.51 -4.16 5.19
CA ALA A 97 0.54 -3.17 5.42
C ALA A 97 1.84 -3.67 4.79
N VAL A 98 2.48 -2.80 4.01
CA VAL A 98 3.75 -3.09 3.35
C VAL A 98 4.79 -2.09 3.85
N TYR A 99 5.78 -2.58 4.57
CA TYR A 99 6.92 -1.75 4.94
C TYR A 99 7.86 -1.60 3.73
N VAL A 100 8.24 -0.36 3.46
CA VAL A 100 9.12 -0.01 2.34
C VAL A 100 10.47 0.45 2.91
N PRO A 101 11.53 -0.36 2.81
CA PRO A 101 12.85 -0.01 3.32
C PRO A 101 13.37 1.28 2.66
N ALA A 102 13.83 2.23 3.49
CA ALA A 102 14.38 3.51 3.05
C ALA A 102 13.47 4.33 2.11
N ASP A 103 12.15 4.11 2.17
CA ASP A 103 11.16 4.71 1.26
C ASP A 103 11.41 4.38 -0.25
N ASP A 104 12.16 3.32 -0.52
CA ASP A 104 12.49 2.86 -1.88
C ASP A 104 11.46 1.83 -2.38
N LEU A 105 10.51 2.29 -3.17
CA LEU A 105 9.48 1.45 -3.80
C LEU A 105 10.05 0.43 -4.80
N THR A 106 11.32 0.59 -5.20
CA THR A 106 12.00 -0.33 -6.13
C THR A 106 12.74 -1.45 -5.41
N ASP A 107 12.80 -1.42 -4.06
CA ASP A 107 13.33 -2.53 -3.27
C ASP A 107 12.61 -3.84 -3.65
N PRO A 108 13.34 -4.97 -3.83
CA PRO A 108 12.77 -6.22 -4.30
C PRO A 108 11.58 -6.74 -3.50
N ALA A 109 11.52 -6.50 -2.20
CA ALA A 109 10.44 -7.01 -1.36
C ALA A 109 9.11 -6.27 -1.61
N PRO A 110 9.00 -4.93 -1.47
CA PRO A 110 7.78 -4.22 -1.84
C PRO A 110 7.46 -4.34 -3.32
N ALA A 111 8.45 -4.24 -4.22
CA ALA A 111 8.23 -4.35 -5.66
C ALA A 111 7.57 -5.69 -6.03
N THR A 112 8.05 -6.81 -5.49
CA THR A 112 7.44 -8.12 -5.70
C THR A 112 6.02 -8.19 -5.13
N THR A 113 5.80 -7.62 -3.94
CA THR A 113 4.47 -7.61 -3.30
C THR A 113 3.47 -6.84 -4.15
N PHE A 114 3.84 -5.66 -4.66
CA PHE A 114 2.96 -4.80 -5.45
C PHE A 114 2.44 -5.46 -6.72
N THR A 115 3.17 -6.39 -7.31
CA THR A 115 2.72 -7.12 -8.51
C THR A 115 1.46 -7.96 -8.27
N HIS A 116 1.19 -8.33 -7.02
CA HIS A 116 0.03 -9.15 -6.62
C HIS A 116 -1.14 -8.33 -6.09
N LEU A 117 -0.99 -7.01 -5.90
CA LEU A 117 -2.03 -6.16 -5.32
C LEU A 117 -2.92 -5.55 -6.40
N ASP A 118 -4.22 -5.48 -6.13
CA ASP A 118 -5.20 -4.84 -7.01
C ASP A 118 -5.26 -3.32 -6.81
N ALA A 119 -4.89 -2.85 -5.63
CA ALA A 119 -4.78 -1.43 -5.32
C ALA A 119 -3.63 -1.19 -4.35
N THR A 120 -2.96 -0.05 -4.53
CA THR A 120 -1.90 0.41 -3.62
C THR A 120 -2.21 1.81 -3.13
N THR A 121 -2.05 2.03 -1.83
CA THR A 121 -2.12 3.35 -1.21
C THR A 121 -0.74 3.66 -0.65
N VAL A 122 -0.05 4.60 -1.28
CA VAL A 122 1.32 5.00 -0.91
C VAL A 122 1.26 6.20 0.03
N LEU A 123 1.86 6.06 1.21
CA LEU A 123 2.05 7.15 2.16
C LEU A 123 3.39 7.82 1.92
N SER A 124 3.39 9.16 1.79
CA SER A 124 4.57 9.96 1.48
C SER A 124 4.97 10.82 2.67
N ARG A 125 6.27 10.78 3.05
CA ARG A 125 6.83 11.66 4.08
C ARG A 125 6.84 13.12 3.62
N ASP A 126 7.06 13.37 2.33
CA ASP A 126 7.07 14.72 1.78
C ASP A 126 5.70 15.39 1.89
N ILE A 127 4.62 14.62 1.64
CA ILE A 127 3.26 15.11 1.83
C ILE A 127 2.95 15.33 3.30
N ALA A 128 3.38 14.42 4.19
CA ALA A 128 3.22 14.59 5.64
C ALA A 128 3.96 15.84 6.15
N SER A 129 5.16 16.13 5.63
CA SER A 129 5.95 17.31 6.01
C SER A 129 5.28 18.63 5.62
N GLN A 130 4.40 18.61 4.61
CA GLN A 130 3.58 19.75 4.20
C GLN A 130 2.32 19.92 5.08
N GLY A 131 2.11 19.05 6.08
CA GLY A 131 0.93 19.08 6.94
C GLY A 131 -0.35 18.59 6.25
N ILE A 132 -0.23 17.85 5.16
CA ILE A 132 -1.37 17.27 4.42
C ILE A 132 -1.66 15.88 4.94
N TYR A 133 -2.86 15.65 5.44
CA TYR A 133 -3.32 14.36 5.96
C TYR A 133 -4.69 13.97 5.36
N PRO A 134 -4.93 12.66 5.08
CA PRO A 134 -3.93 11.58 5.12
C PRO A 134 -2.80 11.84 4.11
N ALA A 135 -1.57 11.45 4.47
CA ALA A 135 -0.38 11.72 3.66
C ALA A 135 -0.25 10.76 2.46
N VAL A 136 -1.34 10.56 1.74
CA VAL A 136 -1.42 9.67 0.59
C VAL A 136 -0.89 10.40 -0.65
N ASP A 137 0.05 9.76 -1.37
CA ASP A 137 0.49 10.25 -2.67
C ASP A 137 -0.49 9.76 -3.76
N PRO A 138 -1.28 10.64 -4.37
CA PRO A 138 -2.26 10.27 -5.40
C PRO A 138 -1.62 9.94 -6.75
N LEU A 139 -0.33 10.23 -6.94
CA LEU A 139 0.40 9.94 -8.17
C LEU A 139 1.04 8.54 -8.12
N ASP A 140 1.54 8.14 -6.95
CA ASP A 140 2.16 6.83 -6.74
C ASP A 140 1.13 5.76 -6.31
N SER A 141 -0.07 6.17 -5.89
CA SER A 141 -1.16 5.26 -5.54
C SER A 141 -1.93 4.81 -6.78
N THR A 142 -2.29 3.53 -6.82
CA THR A 142 -2.98 2.94 -7.97
C THR A 142 -4.17 2.07 -7.55
N SER A 143 -5.12 1.88 -8.48
CA SER A 143 -6.22 0.93 -8.30
C SER A 143 -6.67 0.37 -9.65
N ARG A 144 -6.81 -0.96 -9.76
CA ARG A 144 -7.32 -1.63 -10.96
C ARG A 144 -8.79 -1.34 -11.23
N ILE A 145 -9.56 -1.07 -10.17
CA ILE A 145 -10.99 -0.74 -10.31
C ILE A 145 -11.22 0.72 -10.76
N LEU A 146 -10.18 1.54 -10.86
CA LEU A 146 -10.29 2.88 -11.44
C LEU A 146 -10.31 2.78 -12.97
N SER A 147 -11.42 2.28 -13.50
CA SER A 147 -11.70 2.15 -14.92
C SER A 147 -13.11 2.65 -15.23
N PRO A 148 -13.38 3.15 -16.45
CA PRO A 148 -14.72 3.64 -16.83
C PRO A 148 -15.82 2.59 -16.62
N GLU A 149 -15.50 1.31 -16.87
CA GLU A 149 -16.45 0.19 -16.76
C GLU A 149 -16.89 -0.05 -15.31
N THR A 150 -16.00 0.25 -14.34
CA THR A 150 -16.28 -0.02 -12.93
C THR A 150 -16.82 1.20 -12.19
N VAL A 151 -16.19 2.36 -12.35
CA VAL A 151 -16.55 3.57 -11.59
C VAL A 151 -17.42 4.54 -12.38
N GLY A 152 -17.61 4.30 -13.65
CA GLY A 152 -18.29 5.20 -14.59
C GLY A 152 -17.34 6.24 -15.19
N GLU A 153 -17.73 6.74 -16.38
CA GLU A 153 -16.91 7.65 -17.18
C GLU A 153 -16.62 8.97 -16.44
N GLU A 154 -17.63 9.56 -15.81
CA GLU A 154 -17.49 10.84 -15.11
C GLU A 154 -16.46 10.76 -13.98
N HIS A 155 -16.60 9.77 -13.10
CA HIS A 155 -15.66 9.57 -12.00
C HIS A 155 -14.23 9.35 -12.51
N TYR A 156 -14.08 8.49 -13.53
CA TYR A 156 -12.77 8.21 -14.12
C TYR A 156 -12.12 9.48 -14.69
N GLN A 157 -12.85 10.28 -15.45
CA GLN A 157 -12.34 11.51 -16.07
C GLN A 157 -11.97 12.56 -15.00
N VAL A 158 -12.77 12.70 -13.95
CA VAL A 158 -12.44 13.60 -12.82
C VAL A 158 -11.16 13.14 -12.13
N ALA A 159 -11.03 11.86 -11.79
CA ALA A 159 -9.84 11.32 -11.15
C ALA A 159 -8.58 11.54 -12.00
N ARG A 160 -8.66 11.26 -13.30
CA ARG A 160 -7.53 11.49 -14.25
C ARG A 160 -7.19 12.96 -14.40
N SER A 161 -8.18 13.83 -14.37
CA SER A 161 -7.97 15.27 -14.44
C SER A 161 -7.27 15.81 -13.18
N VAL A 162 -7.66 15.33 -12.00
CA VAL A 162 -7.00 15.64 -10.73
C VAL A 162 -5.53 15.18 -10.76
N GLN A 163 -5.28 13.93 -11.15
CA GLN A 163 -3.90 13.41 -11.27
C GLN A 163 -3.05 14.25 -12.22
N ARG A 164 -3.59 14.65 -13.37
CA ARG A 164 -2.88 15.49 -14.34
C ARG A 164 -2.52 16.87 -13.76
N VAL A 165 -3.44 17.50 -13.05
CA VAL A 165 -3.20 18.81 -12.39
C VAL A 165 -2.12 18.68 -11.32
N LEU A 166 -2.17 17.62 -10.50
CA LEU A 166 -1.18 17.37 -9.45
C LEU A 166 0.19 17.01 -10.03
N GLN A 167 0.23 16.21 -11.12
CA GLN A 167 1.47 15.88 -11.81
C GLN A 167 2.13 17.16 -12.38
N ARG A 168 1.37 17.99 -13.06
CA ARG A 168 1.90 19.25 -13.58
C ARG A 168 2.40 20.17 -12.47
N TYR A 169 1.69 20.22 -11.36
CA TYR A 169 2.13 20.98 -10.19
C TYR A 169 3.46 20.47 -9.62
N LYS A 170 3.63 19.15 -9.53
CA LYS A 170 4.88 18.51 -9.09
C LYS A 170 6.07 18.93 -9.98
N GLU A 171 5.88 18.94 -11.30
CA GLU A 171 6.89 19.39 -12.28
C GLU A 171 7.23 20.88 -12.12
N LEU A 172 6.25 21.71 -11.76
CA LEU A 172 6.45 23.15 -11.59
C LEU A 172 7.11 23.52 -10.25
N GLN A 173 7.10 22.63 -9.26
CA GLN A 173 7.66 22.92 -7.92
C GLN A 173 9.15 23.26 -7.98
N ASP A 174 9.93 22.56 -8.78
CA ASP A 174 11.37 22.83 -8.93
C ASP A 174 11.60 24.19 -9.60
N ILE A 175 10.80 24.53 -10.59
CA ILE A 175 10.86 25.81 -11.29
C ILE A 175 10.50 26.94 -10.31
N ILE A 176 9.44 26.76 -9.52
CA ILE A 176 9.01 27.75 -8.52
C ILE A 176 10.07 27.96 -7.45
N ALA A 177 10.75 26.88 -7.01
CA ALA A 177 11.79 26.96 -6.00
C ALA A 177 13.02 27.74 -6.47
N ILE A 178 13.36 27.67 -7.76
CA ILE A 178 14.56 28.30 -8.34
C ILE A 178 14.25 29.72 -8.86
N MET A 179 13.15 29.91 -9.59
CA MET A 179 12.86 31.12 -10.35
C MET A 179 11.72 31.93 -9.74
N GLY A 180 10.93 31.36 -8.84
CA GLY A 180 9.76 32.01 -8.26
C GLY A 180 8.49 31.84 -9.08
N MET A 181 7.36 32.24 -8.49
CA MET A 181 6.03 32.16 -9.13
C MET A 181 5.83 33.12 -10.29
N ASP A 182 6.54 34.24 -10.30
CA ASP A 182 6.32 35.33 -11.26
C ASP A 182 6.78 34.94 -12.68
N GLU A 183 7.76 34.06 -12.77
CA GLU A 183 8.31 33.57 -14.03
C GLU A 183 7.43 32.50 -14.74
N LEU A 184 6.41 32.02 -14.05
CA LEU A 184 5.47 31.05 -14.63
C LEU A 184 4.53 31.73 -15.64
N SER A 185 4.15 30.94 -16.68
CA SER A 185 3.06 31.35 -17.58
C SER A 185 1.73 31.48 -16.80
N GLU A 186 0.81 32.28 -17.33
CA GLU A 186 -0.51 32.45 -16.71
C GLU A 186 -1.28 31.10 -16.60
N GLU A 187 -1.09 30.19 -17.56
CA GLU A 187 -1.65 28.85 -17.53
C GLU A 187 -1.07 28.02 -16.39
N ASP A 188 0.25 28.06 -16.18
CA ASP A 188 0.92 27.35 -15.10
C ASP A 188 0.55 27.95 -13.73
N LYS A 189 0.45 29.27 -13.60
CA LYS A 189 -0.07 29.93 -12.39
C LYS A 189 -1.48 29.45 -12.04
N LEU A 190 -2.35 29.34 -13.03
CA LEU A 190 -3.69 28.80 -12.84
C LEU A 190 -3.66 27.33 -12.40
N THR A 191 -2.78 26.53 -13.00
CA THR A 191 -2.59 25.12 -12.64
C THR A 191 -2.11 24.98 -11.19
N VAL A 192 -1.14 25.78 -10.76
CA VAL A 192 -0.66 25.82 -9.36
C VAL A 192 -1.80 26.18 -8.40
N SER A 193 -2.59 27.20 -8.75
CA SER A 193 -3.74 27.61 -7.92
C SER A 193 -4.77 26.49 -7.79
N ARG A 194 -5.09 25.79 -8.89
CA ARG A 194 -6.01 24.64 -8.89
C ARG A 194 -5.46 23.48 -8.07
N ALA A 195 -4.20 23.12 -8.26
CA ALA A 195 -3.54 22.03 -7.53
C ALA A 195 -3.58 22.25 -6.01
N ARG A 196 -3.24 23.46 -5.55
CA ARG A 196 -3.31 23.83 -4.12
C ARG A 196 -4.73 23.73 -3.55
N LYS A 197 -5.75 24.10 -4.33
CA LYS A 197 -7.15 23.94 -3.92
C LYS A 197 -7.54 22.46 -3.83
N VAL A 198 -7.12 21.64 -4.77
CA VAL A 198 -7.35 20.19 -4.77
C VAL A 198 -6.68 19.54 -3.56
N GLN A 199 -5.41 19.85 -3.31
CA GLN A 199 -4.70 19.33 -2.14
C GLN A 199 -5.41 19.71 -0.84
N ARG A 200 -5.86 20.94 -0.72
CA ARG A 200 -6.57 21.44 0.46
C ARG A 200 -7.94 20.78 0.62
N PHE A 201 -8.65 20.55 -0.47
CA PHE A 201 -9.95 19.85 -0.46
C PHE A 201 -9.81 18.39 -0.03
N LEU A 202 -8.75 17.71 -0.48
CA LEU A 202 -8.49 16.31 -0.16
C LEU A 202 -7.82 16.13 1.22
N SER A 203 -7.34 17.21 1.85
CA SER A 203 -6.73 17.15 3.16
C SER A 203 -7.78 17.16 4.27
N GLN A 204 -7.45 16.46 5.36
CA GLN A 204 -8.27 16.40 6.58
C GLN A 204 -7.45 16.84 7.78
N SER A 205 -8.12 17.27 8.85
CA SER A 205 -7.45 17.41 10.13
C SER A 205 -6.91 16.04 10.59
N PHE A 206 -5.71 16.03 11.17
CA PHE A 206 -5.14 14.79 11.74
C PHE A 206 -6.09 14.15 12.78
N SER A 207 -6.81 14.96 13.51
CA SER A 207 -7.74 14.54 14.58
C SER A 207 -9.19 14.32 14.09
N VAL A 208 -9.46 14.32 12.78
CA VAL A 208 -10.83 14.22 12.25
C VAL A 208 -11.58 12.96 12.72
N ALA A 209 -10.86 11.87 12.92
CA ALA A 209 -11.42 10.59 13.34
C ALA A 209 -11.24 10.30 14.84
N GLU A 210 -10.72 11.22 15.62
CA GLU A 210 -10.38 11.02 17.05
C GLU A 210 -11.57 10.50 17.86
N GLN A 211 -12.76 11.05 17.62
CA GLN A 211 -13.99 10.64 18.31
C GLN A 211 -14.39 9.18 18.03
N PHE A 212 -13.99 8.62 16.89
CA PHE A 212 -14.32 7.26 16.47
C PHE A 212 -13.21 6.26 16.79
N LEU A 213 -11.96 6.70 16.81
CA LEU A 213 -10.79 5.84 16.96
C LEU A 213 -10.29 5.74 18.40
N SER A 214 -10.84 6.53 19.32
CA SER A 214 -10.46 6.54 20.75
C SER A 214 -8.94 6.65 20.98
N LEU A 215 -8.25 7.43 20.15
CA LEU A 215 -6.79 7.61 20.22
C LEU A 215 -6.29 8.30 21.50
N ILE A 216 -7.20 8.70 22.39
CA ILE A 216 -6.90 9.40 23.65
C ILE A 216 -6.23 8.48 24.70
N HIS A 217 -6.19 7.16 24.44
CA HIS A 217 -5.77 6.17 25.44
C HIS A 217 -4.57 5.32 25.00
N ILE A 218 -3.80 5.80 24.03
CA ILE A 218 -2.52 5.15 23.65
C ILE A 218 -1.35 5.92 24.27
#